data_a6af7148d4bed9f13a75f3dcfa8f18fb
#
_entry.id   a6af7148d4bed9f13a75f3dcfa8f18fb
#
_cell.length_a   1.000
_cell.length_b   1.000
_cell.length_c   1.000
_cell.angle_alpha   90.00
_cell.angle_beta   90.00
_cell.angle_gamma   90.00
#
_symmetry.space_group_name_H-M   'P 1'
#
loop_
_entity.id
_entity.type
_entity.pdbx_description
1 polymer ?
#
loop_
_entity_poly.entity_id
_entity_poly.type
_entity_poly.pdbx_seq_one_letter_code
_entity_poly.pdbx_strand_id
1 'polypeptide(L)'
;LYLYIPLLTMGIMSRELSSGSIKLLYSSPVTNFQIVIGKFISIMIYALVMIAVLGLFVIYGVCFVHEFDLPPVLAGLLGLYLLICAYGAIGLFMSSLTSYQVVAAMGTFAVFAVLNYVGGMWQDIAFVRDITYWLSIRGRSGEFINGLLCSEDVIYFLVVVVLFLTFTVIRLTVIRKKKSWFVSTSWYFSAILIAVSIGYLSSRPTFMCYYDATRTKVNTLTPNSQEIVSKMKGNLTITTYANVLDEDRFLWYGFPKSELSDIKRFKQYTRFKPDIKMKYVRYYAKGNNEKELNKRYPTLNDRERMVKITQNYGVDSS
;
A
#
# COMPACT_ATOMS: atom_id res chain seq x y z
N LEU A 1 -11.92 -6.88 7.58
CA LEU A 1 -10.57 -7.48 7.47
C LEU A 1 -9.64 -7.05 8.61
N TYR A 2 -9.56 -5.74 8.95
CA TYR A 2 -8.63 -5.21 9.96
C TYR A 2 -8.76 -5.85 11.35
N LEU A 3 -9.95 -6.13 11.81
CA LEU A 3 -10.18 -6.82 13.09
C LEU A 3 -10.16 -8.33 12.95
N TYR A 4 -10.66 -8.82 11.84
CA TYR A 4 -10.88 -10.23 11.63
C TYR A 4 -9.57 -11.03 11.47
N ILE A 5 -8.63 -10.55 10.63
CA ILE A 5 -7.37 -11.24 10.39
C ILE A 5 -6.49 -11.32 11.65
N PRO A 6 -6.30 -10.25 12.47
CA PRO A 6 -5.57 -10.38 13.73
C PRO A 6 -6.17 -11.42 14.69
N LEU A 7 -7.50 -11.48 14.79
CA LEU A 7 -8.17 -12.48 15.63
C LEU A 7 -8.00 -13.91 15.09
N LEU A 8 -8.06 -14.09 13.77
CA LEU A 8 -7.82 -15.37 13.13
C LEU A 8 -6.39 -15.89 13.33
N THR A 9 -5.41 -14.99 13.19
CA THR A 9 -3.99 -15.39 13.17
C THR A 9 -3.32 -15.38 14.53
N MET A 10 -3.90 -14.72 15.54
CA MET A 10 -3.29 -14.54 16.86
C MET A 10 -2.87 -15.87 17.53
N GLY A 11 -3.65 -16.94 17.34
CA GLY A 11 -3.44 -18.22 18.00
C GLY A 11 -2.58 -19.23 17.21
N ILE A 12 -2.23 -18.94 15.95
CA ILE A 12 -1.63 -19.92 15.04
C ILE A 12 -0.26 -20.40 15.52
N MET A 13 0.56 -19.50 16.06
CA MET A 13 1.88 -19.83 16.62
C MET A 13 1.91 -19.58 18.14
N SER A 14 1.27 -18.52 18.64
CA SER A 14 1.34 -18.14 20.04
C SER A 14 0.76 -19.23 20.98
N ARG A 15 -0.27 -19.96 20.54
CA ARG A 15 -0.82 -21.10 21.28
C ARG A 15 0.17 -22.23 21.46
N GLU A 16 0.95 -22.56 20.41
CA GLU A 16 1.99 -23.59 20.49
C GLU A 16 3.21 -23.12 21.31
N LEU A 17 3.50 -21.84 21.28
CA LEU A 17 4.53 -21.24 22.13
C LEU A 17 4.13 -21.27 23.61
N SER A 18 2.87 -20.93 23.93
CA SER A 18 2.36 -20.91 25.30
C SER A 18 2.21 -22.30 25.91
N SER A 19 1.73 -23.28 25.13
CA SER A 19 1.58 -24.68 25.59
C SER A 19 2.90 -25.44 25.62
N GLY A 20 3.96 -24.92 25.01
CA GLY A 20 5.23 -25.62 24.83
C GLY A 20 5.21 -26.72 23.78
N SER A 21 4.08 -26.95 23.10
CA SER A 21 3.95 -27.99 22.04
C SER A 21 4.89 -27.75 20.85
N ILE A 22 5.39 -26.52 20.67
CA ILE A 22 6.41 -26.22 19.68
C ILE A 22 7.69 -27.06 19.87
N LYS A 23 7.99 -27.51 21.10
CA LYS A 23 9.14 -28.37 21.37
C LYS A 23 8.97 -29.76 20.72
N LEU A 24 7.73 -30.28 20.63
CA LEU A 24 7.41 -31.50 19.93
C LEU A 24 7.63 -31.36 18.40
N LEU A 25 7.30 -30.21 17.85
CA LEU A 25 7.61 -29.91 16.44
C LEU A 25 9.12 -29.83 16.18
N TYR A 26 9.89 -29.33 17.14
CA TYR A 26 11.34 -29.24 17.03
C TYR A 26 12.05 -30.58 17.19
N SER A 27 11.45 -31.56 17.87
CA SER A 27 11.99 -32.91 18.01
C SER A 27 11.68 -33.82 16.80
N SER A 28 10.70 -33.40 15.97
CA SER A 28 10.38 -34.10 14.73
C SER A 28 11.35 -33.71 13.59
N PRO A 29 11.53 -34.58 12.54
CA PRO A 29 12.41 -34.27 11.40
C PRO A 29 11.87 -33.18 10.46
N VAL A 30 10.99 -32.32 10.95
CA VAL A 30 10.37 -31.24 10.17
C VAL A 30 11.22 -29.97 10.24
N THR A 31 11.40 -29.30 9.11
CA THR A 31 12.12 -28.03 9.02
C THR A 31 11.23 -26.86 9.45
N ASN A 32 11.84 -25.78 9.97
CA ASN A 32 11.10 -24.56 10.33
C ASN A 32 10.34 -23.98 9.13
N PHE A 33 10.90 -24.11 7.94
CA PHE A 33 10.25 -23.69 6.69
C PHE A 33 8.95 -24.46 6.45
N GLN A 34 8.98 -25.80 6.58
CA GLN A 34 7.78 -26.62 6.41
C GLN A 34 6.69 -26.31 7.42
N ILE A 35 7.06 -26.03 8.67
CA ILE A 35 6.11 -25.61 9.71
C ILE A 35 5.42 -24.32 9.31
N VAL A 36 6.19 -23.30 8.92
CA VAL A 36 5.66 -21.97 8.56
C VAL A 36 4.79 -22.05 7.31
N ILE A 37 5.25 -22.74 6.27
CA ILE A 37 4.50 -22.89 5.02
C ILE A 37 3.21 -23.69 5.26
N GLY A 38 3.23 -24.77 6.03
CA GLY A 38 2.02 -25.52 6.34
C GLY A 38 0.96 -24.70 7.03
N LYS A 39 1.35 -23.85 8.01
CA LYS A 39 0.44 -22.93 8.67
C LYS A 39 -0.06 -21.82 7.75
N PHE A 40 0.80 -21.31 6.87
CA PHE A 40 0.41 -20.29 5.89
C PHE A 40 -0.56 -20.87 4.85
N ILE A 41 -0.36 -22.09 4.37
CA ILE A 41 -1.31 -22.76 3.46
C ILE A 41 -2.69 -22.86 4.11
N SER A 42 -2.78 -23.14 5.42
CA SER A 42 -4.07 -23.14 6.12
C SER A 42 -4.77 -21.76 6.07
N ILE A 43 -4.00 -20.68 6.19
CA ILE A 43 -4.52 -19.30 6.04
C ILE A 43 -4.99 -19.06 4.59
N MET A 44 -4.22 -19.51 3.59
CA MET A 44 -4.58 -19.37 2.18
C MET A 44 -5.86 -20.11 1.83
N ILE A 45 -6.04 -21.34 2.33
CA ILE A 45 -7.27 -22.13 2.13
C ILE A 45 -8.45 -21.41 2.77
N TYR A 46 -8.26 -20.89 3.98
CA TYR A 46 -9.29 -20.12 4.66
C TYR A 46 -9.68 -18.85 3.88
N ALA A 47 -8.69 -18.13 3.35
CA ALA A 47 -8.90 -16.98 2.48
C ALA A 47 -9.70 -17.39 1.21
N LEU A 48 -9.38 -18.54 0.61
CA LEU A 48 -10.11 -19.08 -0.54
C LEU A 48 -11.57 -19.35 -0.21
N VAL A 49 -11.86 -19.94 0.96
CA VAL A 49 -13.25 -20.17 1.40
C VAL A 49 -14.00 -18.85 1.55
N MET A 50 -13.37 -17.81 2.11
CA MET A 50 -13.98 -16.48 2.20
C MET A 50 -14.27 -15.88 0.82
N ILE A 51 -13.32 -15.99 -0.11
CA ILE A 51 -13.51 -15.52 -1.49
C ILE A 51 -14.60 -16.33 -2.19
N ALA A 52 -14.69 -17.64 -1.95
CA ALA A 52 -15.76 -18.47 -2.52
C ALA A 52 -17.16 -18.03 -2.04
N VAL A 53 -17.31 -17.67 -0.77
CA VAL A 53 -18.56 -17.11 -0.24
C VAL A 53 -18.90 -15.79 -0.95
N LEU A 54 -17.93 -14.89 -1.15
CA LEU A 54 -18.16 -13.68 -1.95
C LEU A 54 -18.48 -14.00 -3.43
N GLY A 55 -17.90 -15.08 -3.96
CA GLY A 55 -18.17 -15.58 -5.30
C GLY A 55 -19.65 -15.95 -5.51
N LEU A 56 -20.35 -16.41 -4.47
CA LEU A 56 -21.80 -16.68 -4.55
C LEU A 56 -22.58 -15.39 -4.84
N PHE A 57 -22.19 -14.26 -4.25
CA PHE A 57 -22.80 -12.96 -4.55
C PHE A 57 -22.51 -12.51 -6.00
N VAL A 58 -21.32 -12.83 -6.51
CA VAL A 58 -20.98 -12.56 -7.91
C VAL A 58 -21.83 -13.38 -8.85
N ILE A 59 -22.05 -14.67 -8.57
CA ILE A 59 -22.94 -15.54 -9.34
C ILE A 59 -24.36 -14.97 -9.34
N TYR A 60 -24.84 -14.54 -8.17
CA TYR A 60 -26.14 -13.87 -8.07
C TYR A 60 -26.19 -12.61 -8.95
N GLY A 61 -25.15 -11.77 -8.91
CA GLY A 61 -25.04 -10.57 -9.74
C GLY A 61 -25.11 -10.89 -11.24
N VAL A 62 -24.38 -11.90 -11.70
CA VAL A 62 -24.39 -12.35 -13.10
C VAL A 62 -25.78 -12.84 -13.54
N CYS A 63 -26.51 -13.51 -12.64
CA CYS A 63 -27.82 -14.07 -12.96
C CYS A 63 -28.96 -13.02 -12.99
N PHE A 64 -28.88 -11.99 -12.17
CA PHE A 64 -29.99 -11.06 -11.92
C PHE A 64 -29.75 -9.61 -12.37
N VAL A 65 -28.47 -9.21 -12.57
CA VAL A 65 -28.14 -7.84 -12.98
C VAL A 65 -27.93 -7.78 -14.48
N HIS A 66 -28.70 -6.92 -15.13
CA HIS A 66 -28.57 -6.68 -16.57
C HIS A 66 -27.22 -5.98 -16.84
N GLU A 67 -26.45 -6.46 -17.80
CA GLU A 67 -25.11 -5.92 -18.14
C GLU A 67 -24.08 -5.94 -16.98
N PHE A 68 -24.06 -7.03 -16.20
CA PHE A 68 -23.06 -7.19 -15.12
C PHE A 68 -21.63 -7.26 -15.68
N ASP A 69 -20.78 -6.35 -15.24
CA ASP A 69 -19.36 -6.32 -15.65
C ASP A 69 -18.52 -7.24 -14.77
N LEU A 70 -18.39 -8.51 -15.18
CA LEU A 70 -17.71 -9.57 -14.41
C LEU A 70 -16.18 -9.36 -14.26
N PRO A 71 -15.41 -8.94 -15.29
CA PRO A 71 -13.95 -8.88 -15.18
C PRO A 71 -13.40 -7.95 -14.08
N PRO A 72 -13.93 -6.72 -13.87
CA PRO A 72 -13.47 -5.87 -12.75
C PRO A 72 -13.75 -6.48 -11.38
N VAL A 73 -14.88 -7.19 -11.24
CA VAL A 73 -15.24 -7.85 -9.99
C VAL A 73 -14.26 -8.99 -9.68
N LEU A 74 -13.89 -9.79 -10.68
CA LEU A 74 -12.87 -10.83 -10.52
C LEU A 74 -11.50 -10.24 -10.18
N ALA A 75 -11.12 -9.12 -10.79
CA ALA A 75 -9.90 -8.40 -10.43
C ALA A 75 -9.93 -7.95 -8.96
N GLY A 76 -11.05 -7.40 -8.51
CA GLY A 76 -11.26 -7.01 -7.11
C GLY A 76 -11.17 -8.20 -6.14
N LEU A 77 -11.76 -9.36 -6.48
CA LEU A 77 -11.67 -10.59 -5.68
C LEU A 77 -10.23 -11.11 -5.60
N LEU A 78 -9.47 -11.06 -6.70
CA LEU A 78 -8.05 -11.41 -6.71
C LEU A 78 -7.24 -10.49 -5.78
N GLY A 79 -7.45 -9.16 -5.89
CA GLY A 79 -6.80 -8.19 -5.01
C GLY A 79 -7.15 -8.40 -3.54
N LEU A 80 -8.40 -8.73 -3.23
CA LEU A 80 -8.84 -9.06 -1.88
C LEU A 80 -8.18 -10.33 -1.36
N TYR A 81 -8.04 -11.37 -2.19
CA TYR A 81 -7.34 -12.61 -1.84
C TYR A 81 -5.87 -12.35 -1.50
N LEU A 82 -5.16 -11.61 -2.36
CA LEU A 82 -3.76 -11.24 -2.13
C LEU A 82 -3.60 -10.41 -0.85
N LEU A 83 -4.53 -9.49 -0.59
CA LEU A 83 -4.54 -8.70 0.63
C LEU A 83 -4.74 -9.56 1.89
N ILE A 84 -5.65 -10.53 1.86
CA ILE A 84 -5.87 -11.47 2.98
C ILE A 84 -4.61 -12.31 3.21
N CYS A 85 -3.97 -12.80 2.16
CA CYS A 85 -2.72 -13.55 2.25
C CYS A 85 -1.59 -12.72 2.86
N ALA A 86 -1.42 -11.46 2.43
CA ALA A 86 -0.41 -10.56 2.98
C ALA A 86 -0.66 -10.27 4.47
N TYR A 87 -1.88 -9.94 4.83
CA TYR A 87 -2.26 -9.72 6.23
C TYR A 87 -2.13 -10.99 7.07
N GLY A 88 -2.46 -12.15 6.50
CA GLY A 88 -2.27 -13.44 7.14
C GLY A 88 -0.80 -13.75 7.43
N ALA A 89 0.11 -13.45 6.50
CA ALA A 89 1.54 -13.60 6.70
C ALA A 89 2.08 -12.69 7.81
N ILE A 90 1.64 -11.42 7.85
CA ILE A 90 1.96 -10.48 8.92
C ILE A 90 1.47 -11.00 10.28
N GLY A 91 0.21 -11.44 10.34
CA GLY A 91 -0.38 -11.98 11.57
C GLY A 91 0.32 -13.26 12.06
N LEU A 92 0.72 -14.13 11.14
CA LEU A 92 1.51 -15.32 11.46
C LEU A 92 2.87 -14.95 12.07
N PHE A 93 3.55 -13.95 11.51
CA PHE A 93 4.79 -13.43 12.08
C PHE A 93 4.58 -12.87 13.47
N MET A 94 3.59 -11.98 13.67
CA MET A 94 3.29 -11.41 14.98
C MET A 94 2.93 -12.48 16.02
N SER A 95 2.17 -13.49 15.62
CA SER A 95 1.87 -14.67 16.45
C SER A 95 3.12 -15.49 16.84
N SER A 96 4.18 -15.44 16.03
CA SER A 96 5.45 -16.12 16.33
C SER A 96 6.36 -15.37 17.31
N LEU A 97 6.10 -14.07 17.56
CA LEU A 97 6.91 -13.24 18.42
C LEU A 97 6.60 -13.40 19.92
N THR A 98 5.36 -13.78 20.25
CA THR A 98 4.86 -13.81 21.63
C THR A 98 4.05 -15.07 21.91
N SER A 99 4.07 -15.51 23.17
CA SER A 99 3.22 -16.61 23.69
C SER A 99 1.82 -16.14 24.05
N TYR A 100 1.56 -14.83 24.11
CA TYR A 100 0.27 -14.27 24.49
C TYR A 100 -0.55 -13.91 23.25
N GLN A 101 -1.69 -14.59 23.05
CA GLN A 101 -2.54 -14.42 21.86
C GLN A 101 -3.04 -12.97 21.70
N VAL A 102 -3.48 -12.35 22.80
CA VAL A 102 -3.97 -10.95 22.78
C VAL A 102 -2.88 -9.98 22.35
N VAL A 103 -1.65 -10.15 22.84
CA VAL A 103 -0.49 -9.32 22.46
C VAL A 103 -0.17 -9.51 20.99
N ALA A 104 -0.27 -10.74 20.48
CA ALA A 104 -0.08 -11.02 19.05
C ALA A 104 -1.14 -10.30 18.18
N ALA A 105 -2.40 -10.34 18.59
CA ALA A 105 -3.49 -9.64 17.90
C ALA A 105 -3.29 -8.12 17.91
N MET A 106 -2.96 -7.54 19.07
CA MET A 106 -2.69 -6.10 19.19
C MET A 106 -1.50 -5.67 18.34
N GLY A 107 -0.41 -6.45 18.36
CA GLY A 107 0.76 -6.19 17.52
C GLY A 107 0.43 -6.27 16.02
N THR A 108 -0.37 -7.25 15.59
CA THR A 108 -0.82 -7.37 14.20
C THR A 108 -1.67 -6.14 13.81
N PHE A 109 -2.58 -5.73 14.69
CA PHE A 109 -3.41 -4.55 14.47
C PHE A 109 -2.56 -3.27 14.37
N ALA A 110 -1.56 -3.12 15.23
CA ALA A 110 -0.64 -1.97 15.18
C ALA A 110 0.15 -1.92 13.86
N VAL A 111 0.66 -3.06 13.39
CA VAL A 111 1.35 -3.14 12.07
C VAL A 111 0.39 -2.79 10.94
N PHE A 112 -0.85 -3.27 10.97
CA PHE A 112 -1.86 -2.90 9.97
C PHE A 112 -2.16 -1.41 9.98
N ALA A 113 -2.30 -0.82 11.16
CA ALA A 113 -2.51 0.62 11.29
C ALA A 113 -1.34 1.39 10.65
N VAL A 114 -0.10 1.05 10.99
CA VAL A 114 1.09 1.67 10.39
C VAL A 114 1.07 1.55 8.87
N LEU A 115 0.90 0.35 8.30
CA LEU A 115 0.93 0.12 6.85
C LEU A 115 -0.23 0.81 6.10
N ASN A 116 -1.33 1.12 6.77
CA ASN A 116 -2.45 1.84 6.16
C ASN A 116 -2.32 3.36 6.24
N TYR A 117 -1.77 3.87 7.34
CA TYR A 117 -1.67 5.31 7.57
C TYR A 117 -0.33 5.89 7.12
N VAL A 118 0.73 5.06 7.01
CA VAL A 118 2.08 5.50 6.65
C VAL A 118 2.11 6.24 5.31
N GLY A 119 1.27 5.84 4.34
CA GLY A 119 1.17 6.50 3.04
C GLY A 119 0.67 7.96 3.08
N GLY A 120 0.20 8.45 4.23
CA GLY A 120 -0.22 9.84 4.44
C GLY A 120 0.70 10.63 5.37
N MET A 121 1.76 10.01 5.92
CA MET A 121 2.68 10.64 6.86
C MET A 121 3.90 11.23 6.13
N TRP A 122 4.43 12.35 6.64
CA TRP A 122 5.65 13.01 6.13
C TRP A 122 5.65 13.25 4.62
N GLN A 123 4.52 13.73 4.09
CA GLN A 123 4.35 13.96 2.65
C GLN A 123 5.17 15.16 2.13
N ASP A 124 5.68 16.01 3.03
CA ASP A 124 6.46 17.20 2.71
C ASP A 124 7.84 16.87 2.13
N ILE A 125 8.41 15.72 2.51
CA ILE A 125 9.73 15.28 2.06
C ILE A 125 9.56 14.30 0.89
N ALA A 126 9.95 14.67 -0.33
CA ALA A 126 9.76 13.89 -1.54
C ALA A 126 10.27 12.44 -1.43
N PHE A 127 11.49 12.24 -0.90
CA PHE A 127 12.08 10.91 -0.71
C PHE A 127 11.26 10.05 0.28
N VAL A 128 10.79 10.64 1.39
CA VAL A 128 9.98 9.93 2.38
C VAL A 128 8.60 9.60 1.81
N ARG A 129 8.02 10.54 1.06
CA ARG A 129 6.74 10.34 0.35
C ARG A 129 6.80 9.14 -0.59
N ASP A 130 7.86 9.01 -1.37
CA ASP A 130 8.01 7.89 -2.32
C ASP A 130 8.13 6.56 -1.58
N ILE A 131 8.89 6.50 -0.50
CA ILE A 131 9.02 5.29 0.34
C ILE A 131 7.69 4.95 1.03
N THR A 132 7.03 5.92 1.65
CA THR A 132 5.78 5.69 2.38
C THR A 132 4.64 5.31 1.45
N TYR A 133 4.62 5.88 0.23
CA TYR A 133 3.69 5.47 -0.82
C TYR A 133 3.92 4.01 -1.23
N TRP A 134 5.19 3.63 -1.45
CA TRP A 134 5.54 2.26 -1.83
C TRP A 134 5.18 1.26 -0.72
N LEU A 135 5.34 1.65 0.55
CA LEU A 135 5.04 0.81 1.71
C LEU A 135 3.53 0.68 1.98
N SER A 136 2.71 1.62 1.48
CA SER A 136 1.27 1.68 1.76
C SER A 136 0.48 0.60 1.03
N ILE A 137 -0.13 -0.31 1.78
CA ILE A 137 -1.00 -1.38 1.26
C ILE A 137 -2.29 -0.80 0.65
N ARG A 138 -2.85 0.25 1.27
CA ARG A 138 -4.13 0.85 0.86
C ARG A 138 -4.09 1.41 -0.57
N GLY A 139 -2.96 1.99 -0.96
CA GLY A 139 -2.81 2.56 -2.29
C GLY A 139 -2.91 1.51 -3.39
N ARG A 140 -2.36 0.34 -3.15
CA ARG A 140 -2.25 -0.75 -4.12
C ARG A 140 -3.51 -1.60 -4.22
N SER A 141 -4.19 -1.86 -3.11
CA SER A 141 -5.46 -2.60 -3.14
C SER A 141 -6.57 -1.85 -3.88
N GLY A 142 -6.51 -0.51 -3.93
CA GLY A 142 -7.47 0.32 -4.65
C GLY A 142 -7.46 0.11 -6.16
N GLU A 143 -6.30 -0.15 -6.76
CA GLU A 143 -6.17 -0.40 -8.21
C GLU A 143 -6.94 -1.66 -8.63
N PHE A 144 -6.87 -2.73 -7.84
CA PHE A 144 -7.64 -3.96 -8.11
C PHE A 144 -9.16 -3.73 -8.02
N ILE A 145 -9.61 -2.91 -7.06
CA ILE A 145 -11.03 -2.56 -6.90
C ILE A 145 -11.53 -1.77 -8.12
N ASN A 146 -10.67 -0.92 -8.68
CA ASN A 146 -10.98 -0.17 -9.91
C ASN A 146 -10.91 -1.05 -11.18
N GLY A 147 -10.60 -2.34 -11.05
CA GLY A 147 -10.47 -3.27 -12.17
C GLY A 147 -9.15 -3.17 -12.92
N LEU A 148 -8.13 -2.54 -12.35
CA LEU A 148 -6.80 -2.45 -12.94
C LEU A 148 -5.85 -3.46 -12.29
N LEU A 149 -5.33 -4.39 -13.08
CA LEU A 149 -4.32 -5.37 -12.66
C LEU A 149 -2.95 -4.89 -13.13
N CYS A 150 -2.11 -4.47 -12.19
CA CYS A 150 -0.71 -4.12 -12.47
C CYS A 150 0.22 -5.20 -11.90
N SER A 151 1.22 -5.62 -12.66
CA SER A 151 2.24 -6.58 -12.19
C SER A 151 2.98 -6.06 -10.96
N GLU A 152 3.21 -4.75 -10.87
CA GLU A 152 3.81 -4.08 -9.73
C GLU A 152 3.04 -4.37 -8.42
N ASP A 153 1.71 -4.30 -8.47
CA ASP A 153 0.88 -4.47 -7.28
C ASP A 153 0.78 -5.95 -6.86
N VAL A 154 0.71 -6.87 -7.83
CA VAL A 154 0.75 -8.31 -7.55
C VAL A 154 2.09 -8.70 -6.92
N ILE A 155 3.21 -8.26 -7.52
CA ILE A 155 4.57 -8.53 -7.01
C ILE A 155 4.72 -7.94 -5.60
N TYR A 156 4.19 -6.74 -5.35
CA TYR A 156 4.21 -6.14 -4.02
C TYR A 156 3.57 -7.05 -2.96
N PHE A 157 2.34 -7.55 -3.19
CA PHE A 157 1.68 -8.45 -2.25
C PHE A 157 2.48 -9.74 -2.04
N LEU A 158 3.03 -10.32 -3.11
CA LEU A 158 3.87 -11.51 -3.02
C LEU A 158 5.16 -11.25 -2.22
N VAL A 159 5.81 -10.11 -2.45
CA VAL A 159 7.00 -9.69 -1.70
C VAL A 159 6.68 -9.54 -0.21
N VAL A 160 5.57 -8.90 0.14
CA VAL A 160 5.13 -8.77 1.54
C VAL A 160 4.89 -10.15 2.17
N VAL A 161 4.20 -11.04 1.49
CA VAL A 161 3.98 -12.42 1.96
C VAL A 161 5.31 -13.12 2.21
N VAL A 162 6.19 -13.16 1.21
CA VAL A 162 7.48 -13.85 1.32
C VAL A 162 8.36 -13.25 2.41
N LEU A 163 8.37 -11.91 2.55
CA LEU A 163 9.14 -11.21 3.57
C LEU A 163 8.70 -11.63 4.98
N PHE A 164 7.39 -11.57 5.27
CA PHE A 164 6.90 -11.91 6.62
C PHE A 164 6.99 -13.42 6.93
N LEU A 165 6.82 -14.27 5.93
CA LEU A 165 7.11 -15.71 6.09
C LEU A 165 8.59 -15.96 6.38
N THR A 166 9.49 -15.28 5.67
CA THR A 166 10.94 -15.34 5.92
C THR A 166 11.25 -14.87 7.34
N PHE A 167 10.65 -13.76 7.81
CA PHE A 167 10.80 -13.30 9.18
C PHE A 167 10.35 -14.35 10.20
N THR A 168 9.23 -15.02 9.94
CA THR A 168 8.73 -16.09 10.79
C THR A 168 9.73 -17.27 10.85
N VAL A 169 10.26 -17.69 9.70
CA VAL A 169 11.29 -18.76 9.63
C VAL A 169 12.56 -18.37 10.37
N ILE A 170 13.04 -17.14 10.19
CA ILE A 170 14.20 -16.60 10.91
C ILE A 170 13.94 -16.66 12.42
N ARG A 171 12.77 -16.17 12.88
CA ARG A 171 12.40 -16.19 14.29
C ARG A 171 12.45 -17.59 14.90
N LEU A 172 11.82 -18.56 14.26
CA LEU A 172 11.83 -19.94 14.72
C LEU A 172 13.25 -20.54 14.71
N THR A 173 14.05 -20.20 13.71
CA THR A 173 15.42 -20.68 13.59
C THR A 173 16.33 -20.10 14.69
N VAL A 174 16.15 -18.81 15.01
CA VAL A 174 16.89 -18.15 16.11
C VAL A 174 16.53 -18.78 17.45
N ILE A 175 15.26 -19.04 17.72
CA ILE A 175 14.81 -19.70 18.95
C ILE A 175 15.36 -21.13 19.04
N ARG A 176 15.23 -21.93 17.95
CA ARG A 176 15.66 -23.34 17.92
C ARG A 176 17.17 -23.47 18.06
N LYS A 177 17.96 -22.60 17.39
CA LYS A 177 19.44 -22.70 17.33
C LYS A 177 20.18 -21.78 18.31
N LYS A 178 19.47 -21.01 19.14
CA LYS A 178 20.04 -20.00 20.09
C LYS A 178 21.10 -19.12 19.44
N LYS A 179 20.80 -18.58 18.24
CA LYS A 179 21.74 -17.74 17.48
C LYS A 179 21.97 -16.39 18.16
N SER A 180 23.18 -15.83 17.98
CA SER A 180 23.53 -14.49 18.46
C SER A 180 22.61 -13.42 17.87
N TRP A 181 22.37 -12.37 18.63
CA TRP A 181 21.56 -11.21 18.23
C TRP A 181 22.06 -10.56 16.93
N PHE A 182 23.37 -10.39 16.79
CA PHE A 182 23.95 -9.79 15.57
C PHE A 182 23.65 -10.60 14.32
N VAL A 183 23.78 -11.94 14.37
CA VAL A 183 23.47 -12.83 13.25
C VAL A 183 21.98 -12.76 12.90
N SER A 184 21.14 -12.73 13.91
CA SER A 184 19.69 -12.61 13.71
C SER A 184 19.31 -11.30 13.01
N THR A 185 19.84 -10.17 13.50
CA THR A 185 19.58 -8.85 12.94
C THR A 185 20.08 -8.74 11.49
N SER A 186 21.24 -9.30 11.18
CA SER A 186 21.77 -9.35 9.81
C SER A 186 20.85 -10.09 8.87
N TRP A 187 20.22 -11.20 9.28
CA TRP A 187 19.28 -11.96 8.45
C TRP A 187 17.99 -11.18 8.18
N TYR A 188 17.43 -10.50 9.20
CA TYR A 188 16.26 -9.63 8.98
C TYR A 188 16.59 -8.49 8.03
N PHE A 189 17.75 -7.84 8.23
CA PHE A 189 18.18 -6.73 7.37
C PHE A 189 18.38 -7.17 5.91
N SER A 190 19.04 -8.32 5.68
CA SER A 190 19.23 -8.86 4.32
C SER A 190 17.90 -9.19 3.65
N ALA A 191 16.93 -9.75 4.37
CA ALA A 191 15.61 -10.04 3.84
C ALA A 191 14.86 -8.75 3.44
N ILE A 192 14.94 -7.69 4.26
CA ILE A 192 14.37 -6.36 3.92
C ILE A 192 15.05 -5.80 2.68
N LEU A 193 16.37 -5.85 2.60
CA LEU A 193 17.12 -5.30 1.47
C LEU A 193 16.75 -6.00 0.15
N ILE A 194 16.62 -7.34 0.18
CA ILE A 194 16.17 -8.11 -0.98
C ILE A 194 14.73 -7.73 -1.37
N ALA A 195 13.83 -7.62 -0.39
CA ALA A 195 12.43 -7.25 -0.64
C ALA A 195 12.33 -5.85 -1.27
N VAL A 196 13.06 -4.87 -0.74
CA VAL A 196 13.12 -3.49 -1.29
C VAL A 196 13.70 -3.50 -2.70
N SER A 197 14.76 -4.28 -2.95
CA SER A 197 15.38 -4.40 -4.28
C SER A 197 14.39 -4.97 -5.31
N ILE A 198 13.66 -6.03 -4.96
CA ILE A 198 12.64 -6.62 -5.85
C ILE A 198 11.52 -5.62 -6.10
N GLY A 199 11.03 -4.93 -5.06
CA GLY A 199 10.01 -3.91 -5.18
C GLY A 199 10.44 -2.74 -6.08
N TYR A 200 11.66 -2.26 -5.90
CA TYR A 200 12.23 -1.20 -6.74
C TYR A 200 12.33 -1.62 -8.22
N LEU A 201 12.79 -2.83 -8.49
CA LEU A 201 12.87 -3.36 -9.85
C LEU A 201 11.49 -3.52 -10.48
N SER A 202 10.52 -4.05 -9.74
CA SER A 202 9.15 -4.26 -10.24
C SER A 202 8.41 -2.97 -10.55
N SER A 203 8.78 -1.86 -9.90
CA SER A 203 8.18 -0.53 -10.14
C SER A 203 8.77 0.19 -11.35
N ARG A 204 9.75 -0.41 -12.06
CA ARG A 204 10.31 0.20 -13.24
C ARG A 204 9.40 0.02 -14.47
N PRO A 205 9.17 1.07 -15.27
CA PRO A 205 8.27 1.02 -16.44
C PRO A 205 8.58 -0.11 -17.41
N THR A 206 9.87 -0.48 -17.52
CA THR A 206 10.34 -1.55 -18.42
C THR A 206 9.79 -2.93 -18.06
N PHE A 207 9.52 -3.18 -16.76
CA PHE A 207 9.01 -4.47 -16.24
C PHE A 207 7.54 -4.44 -15.90
N MET A 208 6.88 -3.30 -16.09
CA MET A 208 5.49 -3.10 -15.70
C MET A 208 4.55 -3.64 -16.78
N CYS A 209 3.79 -4.69 -16.45
CA CYS A 209 2.67 -5.16 -17.24
C CYS A 209 1.37 -4.72 -16.55
N TYR A 210 0.36 -4.38 -17.34
CA TYR A 210 -0.95 -4.01 -16.80
C TYR A 210 -2.07 -4.57 -17.66
N TYR A 211 -3.19 -4.84 -17.01
CA TYR A 211 -4.40 -5.29 -17.67
C TYR A 211 -5.60 -4.53 -17.07
N ASP A 212 -6.29 -3.79 -17.91
CA ASP A 212 -7.52 -3.11 -17.52
C ASP A 212 -8.70 -4.05 -17.77
N ALA A 213 -9.30 -4.51 -16.69
CA ALA A 213 -10.44 -5.41 -16.73
C ALA A 213 -11.76 -4.70 -17.02
N THR A 214 -11.82 -3.35 -16.95
CA THR A 214 -13.06 -2.60 -17.18
C THR A 214 -13.50 -2.69 -18.65
N ARG A 215 -14.82 -2.75 -18.87
CA ARG A 215 -15.41 -2.84 -20.20
C ARG A 215 -15.01 -1.65 -21.10
N THR A 216 -15.00 -0.45 -20.54
CA THR A 216 -14.71 0.79 -21.24
C THR A 216 -13.23 1.21 -21.18
N LYS A 217 -12.36 0.39 -20.56
CA LYS A 217 -10.92 0.66 -20.39
C LYS A 217 -10.61 2.03 -19.78
N VAL A 218 -11.41 2.42 -18.77
CA VAL A 218 -11.31 3.76 -18.13
C VAL A 218 -10.00 3.99 -17.40
N ASN A 219 -9.28 2.93 -17.04
CA ASN A 219 -8.01 3.01 -16.30
C ASN A 219 -6.79 3.06 -17.22
N THR A 220 -6.98 2.99 -18.55
CA THR A 220 -5.89 3.02 -19.54
C THR A 220 -6.22 3.99 -20.65
N LEU A 221 -5.17 4.47 -21.31
CA LEU A 221 -5.34 5.30 -22.51
C LEU A 221 -5.84 4.46 -23.68
N THR A 222 -6.65 5.06 -24.54
CA THR A 222 -7.04 4.44 -25.83
C THR A 222 -5.80 4.18 -26.68
N PRO A 223 -5.83 3.17 -27.59
CA PRO A 223 -4.67 2.87 -28.44
C PRO A 223 -4.10 4.09 -29.18
N ASN A 224 -4.99 4.94 -29.72
CA ASN A 224 -4.57 6.18 -30.38
C ASN A 224 -3.87 7.15 -29.41
N SER A 225 -4.38 7.30 -28.19
CA SER A 225 -3.76 8.14 -27.18
C SER A 225 -2.39 7.58 -26.72
N GLN A 226 -2.28 6.24 -26.61
CA GLN A 226 -1.01 5.58 -26.30
C GLN A 226 0.04 5.88 -27.37
N GLU A 227 -0.36 5.77 -28.64
CA GLU A 227 0.53 6.06 -29.79
C GLU A 227 0.97 7.54 -29.79
N ILE A 228 0.06 8.46 -29.55
CA ILE A 228 0.37 9.90 -29.47
C ILE A 228 1.36 10.16 -28.32
N VAL A 229 1.08 9.67 -27.13
CA VAL A 229 1.92 9.86 -25.94
C VAL A 229 3.32 9.26 -26.14
N SER A 230 3.41 8.06 -26.73
CA SER A 230 4.69 7.41 -26.99
C SER A 230 5.55 8.13 -28.05
N LYS A 231 4.90 8.79 -29.02
CA LYS A 231 5.56 9.57 -30.07
C LYS A 231 5.93 11.00 -29.64
N MET A 232 5.48 11.47 -28.48
CA MET A 232 5.83 12.81 -27.98
C MET A 232 7.33 12.91 -27.76
N LYS A 233 7.98 13.80 -28.52
CA LYS A 233 9.41 14.10 -28.39
C LYS A 233 9.63 15.15 -27.29
N GLY A 234 10.70 14.98 -26.53
CA GLY A 234 11.07 15.89 -25.45
C GLY A 234 10.41 15.56 -24.10
N ASN A 235 10.80 16.31 -23.06
CA ASN A 235 10.28 16.17 -21.71
C ASN A 235 8.97 16.94 -21.56
N LEU A 236 7.96 16.33 -20.95
CA LEU A 236 6.73 16.99 -20.58
C LEU A 236 6.75 17.32 -19.07
N THR A 237 6.51 18.57 -18.74
CA THR A 237 6.36 18.98 -17.33
C THR A 237 4.95 19.48 -17.12
N ILE A 238 4.24 18.84 -16.19
CA ILE A 238 2.91 19.26 -15.72
C ILE A 238 3.12 20.15 -14.49
N THR A 239 2.80 21.44 -14.60
CA THR A 239 2.97 22.37 -13.49
C THR A 239 1.61 22.72 -12.89
N THR A 240 1.41 22.40 -11.62
CA THR A 240 0.23 22.78 -10.85
C THR A 240 0.51 24.07 -10.10
N TYR A 241 -0.28 25.10 -10.36
CA TYR A 241 -0.21 26.38 -9.66
C TYR A 241 -1.27 26.45 -8.58
N ALA A 242 -0.87 26.56 -7.32
CA ALA A 242 -1.77 26.64 -6.19
C ALA A 242 -1.63 28.00 -5.48
N ASN A 243 -2.74 28.76 -5.39
CA ASN A 243 -2.77 30.01 -4.65
C ASN A 243 -2.99 29.71 -3.16
N VAL A 244 -2.02 30.07 -2.32
CA VAL A 244 -2.07 29.83 -0.87
C VAL A 244 -3.16 30.65 -0.18
N LEU A 245 -3.50 31.83 -0.71
CA LEU A 245 -4.57 32.66 -0.15
C LEU A 245 -5.97 32.18 -0.54
N ASP A 246 -6.10 31.31 -1.53
CA ASP A 246 -7.35 30.61 -1.83
C ASP A 246 -7.37 29.28 -1.03
N GLU A 247 -7.74 29.39 0.24
CA GLU A 247 -7.63 28.30 1.21
C GLU A 247 -8.34 27.04 0.73
N ASP A 248 -9.52 27.13 0.12
CA ASP A 248 -10.27 26.00 -0.39
C ASP A 248 -9.52 25.28 -1.52
N ARG A 249 -9.01 26.01 -2.50
CA ARG A 249 -8.24 25.43 -3.61
C ARG A 249 -6.86 24.96 -3.16
N PHE A 250 -6.24 25.68 -2.23
CA PHE A 250 -4.97 25.27 -1.64
C PHE A 250 -5.10 23.94 -0.91
N LEU A 251 -6.16 23.72 -0.14
CA LEU A 251 -6.47 22.47 0.51
C LEU A 251 -6.61 21.29 -0.47
N TRP A 252 -7.17 21.55 -1.67
CA TRP A 252 -7.37 20.51 -2.69
C TRP A 252 -6.16 20.26 -3.58
N TYR A 253 -5.39 21.29 -3.94
CA TYR A 253 -4.35 21.21 -4.98
C TYR A 253 -2.96 21.59 -4.50
N GLY A 254 -2.81 22.34 -3.41
CA GLY A 254 -1.54 22.86 -2.92
C GLY A 254 -0.86 22.00 -1.85
N PHE A 255 -1.57 21.06 -1.26
CA PHE A 255 -1.03 20.20 -0.22
C PHE A 255 -0.07 19.14 -0.80
N PRO A 256 0.98 18.75 -0.05
CA PRO A 256 1.84 17.64 -0.42
C PRO A 256 1.07 16.33 -0.67
N LYS A 257 -0.05 16.12 0.04
CA LYS A 257 -0.96 14.99 -0.17
C LYS A 257 -1.64 15.02 -1.54
N SER A 258 -1.90 16.20 -2.09
CA SER A 258 -2.49 16.36 -3.42
C SER A 258 -1.53 15.92 -4.52
N GLU A 259 -0.22 16.11 -4.34
CA GLU A 259 0.82 15.62 -5.25
C GLU A 259 0.72 14.11 -5.47
N LEU A 260 0.48 13.35 -4.40
CA LEU A 260 0.31 11.90 -4.47
C LEU A 260 -0.96 11.51 -5.26
N SER A 261 -2.03 12.28 -5.08
CA SER A 261 -3.28 12.09 -5.83
C SER A 261 -3.10 12.35 -7.32
N ASP A 262 -2.36 13.40 -7.66
CA ASP A 262 -2.05 13.74 -9.05
C ASP A 262 -1.11 12.72 -9.71
N ILE A 263 -0.07 12.25 -8.99
CA ILE A 263 0.80 11.17 -9.48
C ILE A 263 -0.04 9.95 -9.85
N LYS A 264 -1.02 9.57 -9.03
CA LYS A 264 -1.95 8.48 -9.33
C LYS A 264 -2.81 8.78 -10.55
N ARG A 265 -3.38 9.98 -10.63
CA ARG A 265 -4.25 10.42 -11.72
C ARG A 265 -3.54 10.40 -13.06
N PHE A 266 -2.28 10.83 -13.08
CA PHE A 266 -1.47 10.85 -14.31
C PHE A 266 -0.68 9.57 -14.55
N LYS A 267 -0.79 8.55 -13.68
CA LYS A 267 -0.10 7.26 -13.83
C LYS A 267 -0.41 6.58 -15.18
N GLN A 268 -1.62 6.73 -15.70
CA GLN A 268 -2.00 6.23 -17.02
C GLN A 268 -1.17 6.83 -18.18
N TYR A 269 -0.66 8.07 -18.04
CA TYR A 269 0.21 8.71 -19.03
C TYR A 269 1.67 8.38 -18.77
N THR A 270 2.12 8.39 -17.51
CA THR A 270 3.51 8.11 -17.15
C THR A 270 3.93 6.68 -17.46
N ARG A 271 2.98 5.74 -17.59
CA ARG A 271 3.25 4.38 -18.06
C ARG A 271 3.82 4.35 -19.47
N PHE A 272 3.36 5.24 -20.37
CA PHE A 272 3.79 5.29 -21.77
C PHE A 272 4.91 6.30 -21.98
N LYS A 273 5.03 7.29 -21.09
CA LYS A 273 6.06 8.32 -21.12
C LYS A 273 6.59 8.58 -19.70
N PRO A 274 7.62 7.84 -19.29
CA PRO A 274 8.20 7.96 -17.93
C PRO A 274 8.85 9.32 -17.65
N ASP A 275 9.18 10.08 -18.72
CA ASP A 275 9.85 11.39 -18.63
C ASP A 275 8.91 12.53 -18.19
N ILE A 276 7.62 12.25 -17.98
CA ILE A 276 6.66 13.23 -17.48
C ILE A 276 7.04 13.59 -16.04
N LYS A 277 7.37 14.87 -15.84
CA LYS A 277 7.67 15.44 -14.51
C LYS A 277 6.49 16.26 -14.01
N MET A 278 6.21 16.17 -12.72
CA MET A 278 5.23 17.01 -12.06
C MET A 278 5.96 18.07 -11.24
N LYS A 279 5.52 19.31 -11.36
CA LYS A 279 6.05 20.47 -10.63
C LYS A 279 4.90 21.17 -9.94
N TYR A 280 5.10 21.57 -8.70
CA TYR A 280 4.12 22.31 -7.92
C TYR A 280 4.70 23.69 -7.61
N VAL A 281 3.93 24.73 -7.95
CA VAL A 281 4.28 26.12 -7.70
C VAL A 281 3.22 26.70 -6.80
N ARG A 282 3.63 27.03 -5.58
CA ARG A 282 2.80 27.73 -4.62
C ARG A 282 3.05 29.21 -4.75
N TYR A 283 2.00 29.99 -4.91
CA TYR A 283 2.06 31.43 -5.01
C TYR A 283 0.98 32.06 -4.16
N TYR A 284 1.07 33.37 -3.95
CA TYR A 284 0.02 34.13 -3.28
C TYR A 284 -0.44 35.26 -4.17
N ALA A 285 -1.74 35.36 -4.38
CA ALA A 285 -2.39 36.45 -5.07
C ALA A 285 -3.76 36.67 -4.46
N LYS A 286 -4.22 37.92 -4.52
CA LYS A 286 -5.57 38.25 -4.07
C LYS A 286 -6.59 37.46 -4.88
N GLY A 287 -7.45 36.74 -4.19
CA GLY A 287 -8.48 35.89 -4.77
C GLY A 287 -9.86 36.30 -4.37
N ASN A 288 -10.86 35.53 -4.78
CA ASN A 288 -12.26 35.77 -4.48
C ASN A 288 -12.60 35.70 -2.97
N ASN A 289 -11.70 35.13 -2.16
CA ASN A 289 -11.88 34.89 -0.71
C ASN A 289 -11.34 36.02 0.16
N GLU A 290 -11.02 37.19 -0.43
CA GLU A 290 -10.42 38.32 0.32
C GLU A 290 -11.28 38.79 1.50
N LYS A 291 -12.61 38.76 1.35
CA LYS A 291 -13.54 39.11 2.44
C LYS A 291 -13.46 38.15 3.62
N GLU A 292 -13.32 36.89 3.36
CA GLU A 292 -13.24 35.84 4.38
C GLU A 292 -11.85 35.82 5.06
N LEU A 293 -10.78 36.00 4.29
CA LEU A 293 -9.42 36.18 4.81
C LEU A 293 -9.28 37.42 5.67
N ASN A 294 -9.88 38.55 5.27
CA ASN A 294 -9.92 39.78 6.06
C ASN A 294 -10.69 39.61 7.38
N LYS A 295 -11.74 38.80 7.40
CA LYS A 295 -12.49 38.49 8.60
C LYS A 295 -11.71 37.56 9.54
N ARG A 296 -10.97 36.59 8.97
CA ARG A 296 -10.20 35.60 9.73
C ARG A 296 -8.86 36.16 10.24
N TYR A 297 -8.23 37.01 9.44
CA TYR A 297 -6.92 37.60 9.72
C TYR A 297 -6.93 39.12 9.48
N PRO A 298 -7.63 39.90 10.31
CA PRO A 298 -7.88 41.33 10.05
C PRO A 298 -6.62 42.20 10.13
N THR A 299 -5.63 41.78 10.92
CA THR A 299 -4.41 42.55 11.20
C THR A 299 -3.20 42.14 10.39
N LEU A 300 -3.28 41.03 9.65
CA LEU A 300 -2.14 40.48 8.91
C LEU A 300 -2.13 40.98 7.47
N ASN A 301 -0.94 41.27 6.93
CA ASN A 301 -0.78 41.52 5.51
C ASN A 301 -0.78 40.19 4.72
N ASP A 302 -0.87 40.26 3.38
CA ASP A 302 -1.01 39.06 2.55
C ASP A 302 0.16 38.05 2.71
N ARG A 303 1.38 38.58 2.88
CA ARG A 303 2.57 37.74 3.12
C ARG A 303 2.51 37.03 4.49
N GLU A 304 2.10 37.76 5.52
CA GLU A 304 1.94 37.21 6.87
C GLU A 304 0.79 36.18 6.91
N ARG A 305 -0.30 36.42 6.18
CA ARG A 305 -1.40 35.47 6.00
C ARG A 305 -0.90 34.20 5.33
N MET A 306 -0.12 34.34 4.25
CA MET A 306 0.49 33.19 3.56
C MET A 306 1.34 32.36 4.54
N VAL A 307 2.25 33.01 5.29
CA VAL A 307 3.09 32.34 6.28
C VAL A 307 2.25 31.66 7.36
N LYS A 308 1.20 32.34 7.84
CA LYS A 308 0.30 31.79 8.85
C LYS A 308 -0.47 30.57 8.35
N ILE A 309 -0.98 30.64 7.11
CA ILE A 309 -1.71 29.53 6.49
C ILE A 309 -0.78 28.36 6.25
N THR A 310 0.39 28.58 5.65
CA THR A 310 1.37 27.49 5.40
C THR A 310 1.86 26.84 6.69
N GLN A 311 2.11 27.63 7.75
CA GLN A 311 2.46 27.10 9.08
C GLN A 311 1.34 26.26 9.68
N ASN A 312 0.08 26.70 9.60
CA ASN A 312 -1.05 25.95 10.12
C ASN A 312 -1.20 24.57 9.47
N TYR A 313 -0.75 24.46 8.24
CA TYR A 313 -0.84 23.22 7.47
C TYR A 313 0.49 22.47 7.33
N GLY A 314 1.56 22.90 8.03
CA GLY A 314 2.86 22.26 8.01
C GLY A 314 3.55 22.28 6.65
N VAL A 315 3.27 23.29 5.82
CA VAL A 315 3.89 23.48 4.50
C VAL A 315 4.97 24.55 4.60
N ASP A 316 6.13 24.28 4.01
CA ASP A 316 7.21 25.26 3.97
C ASP A 316 6.80 26.48 3.13
N SER A 317 7.04 27.67 3.66
CA SER A 317 6.71 28.96 3.04
C SER A 317 7.87 29.56 2.23
N SER A 318 9.02 28.85 2.14
CA SER A 318 10.21 29.28 1.40
C SER A 318 10.12 29.05 -0.09
#